data_65f2de553e4b968868ce6b10ac235494
#
_entry.id   65f2de553e4b968868ce6b10ac235494
#
_cell.length_a   1.000
_cell.length_b   1.000
_cell.length_c   1.000
_cell.angle_alpha   90.00
_cell.angle_beta   90.00
_cell.angle_gamma   90.00
#
_symmetry.space_group_name_H-M   'P 1'
#
loop_
_entity.id
_entity.type
_entity.pdbx_description
1 polymer ?
#
loop_
_entity_poly.entity_id
_entity_poly.type
_entity_poly.pdbx_seq_one_letter_code
_entity_poly.pdbx_strand_id
1 'polypeptide(L)'
;SLEADVFEMIRMITAKNATGACKKLQTLLRLQQEPIPITAAMIGSYVDLYRVKLGAAKRKSYNTVFKDFGYKGSDYRLKRSAETASHYTLPQLEACMQILLELDKSLKSQPVSAQTLLETALCRLAMAGGRR
;
A
#
# COMPACT_ATOMS: atom_id res chain seq x y z
N SER A 1 12.83 -8.22 1.48
CA SER A 1 12.17 -8.28 0.17
C SER A 1 11.53 -6.94 -0.16
N LEU A 2 11.26 -6.71 -1.43
CA LEU A 2 10.59 -5.50 -1.88
C LEU A 2 9.20 -5.35 -1.25
N GLU A 3 8.45 -6.43 -1.17
CA GLU A 3 7.12 -6.43 -0.57
C GLU A 3 7.15 -6.03 0.91
N ALA A 4 8.12 -6.53 1.66
CA ALA A 4 8.27 -6.19 3.06
C ALA A 4 8.66 -4.72 3.25
N ASP A 5 9.58 -4.22 2.43
CA ASP A 5 10.01 -2.82 2.47
C ASP A 5 8.87 -1.87 2.10
N VAL A 6 8.10 -2.23 1.09
CA VAL A 6 6.94 -1.45 0.66
C VAL A 6 5.85 -1.46 1.73
N PHE A 7 5.61 -2.61 2.36
CA PHE A 7 4.64 -2.67 3.45
C PHE A 7 5.04 -1.76 4.61
N GLU A 8 6.33 -1.70 4.93
CA GLU A 8 6.85 -0.78 5.94
C GLU A 8 6.57 0.68 5.57
N MET A 9 6.75 1.04 4.30
CA MET A 9 6.36 2.36 3.79
C MET A 9 4.87 2.64 4.04
N ILE A 10 4.02 1.67 3.76
CA ILE A 10 2.58 1.81 3.93
C ILE A 10 2.21 1.99 5.42
N ARG A 11 2.91 1.30 6.31
CA ARG A 11 2.72 1.51 7.75
C ARG A 11 3.05 2.95 8.15
N MET A 12 4.11 3.51 7.61
CA MET A 12 4.47 4.92 7.84
C MET A 12 3.40 5.85 7.30
N ILE A 13 2.90 5.60 6.10
CA ILE A 13 1.79 6.36 5.50
C ILE A 13 0.55 6.31 6.40
N THR A 14 0.21 5.12 6.87
CA THR A 14 -0.93 4.90 7.77
C THR A 14 -0.81 5.72 9.05
N ALA A 15 0.42 5.86 9.56
CA ALA A 15 0.72 6.65 10.75
C ALA A 15 0.86 8.15 10.45
N LYS A 16 0.57 8.60 9.22
CA LYS A 16 0.71 9.99 8.78
C LYS A 16 2.17 10.47 8.74
N ASN A 17 3.11 9.54 8.64
CA ASN A 17 4.54 9.83 8.53
C ASN A 17 4.99 9.83 7.08
N ALA A 18 4.55 10.83 6.31
CA ALA A 18 4.91 10.95 4.90
C ALA A 18 6.43 11.16 4.72
N THR A 19 7.06 11.91 5.62
CA THR A 19 8.51 12.14 5.57
C THR A 19 9.29 10.84 5.67
N GLY A 20 8.92 9.98 6.63
CA GLY A 20 9.55 8.67 6.79
C GLY A 20 9.34 7.78 5.57
N ALA A 21 8.11 7.79 5.02
CA ALA A 21 7.79 7.03 3.82
C ALA A 21 8.63 7.49 2.62
N CYS A 22 8.79 8.80 2.43
CA CYS A 22 9.62 9.34 1.36
C CYS A 22 11.10 8.98 1.52
N LYS A 23 11.61 8.99 2.74
CA LYS A 23 12.99 8.55 3.00
C LYS A 23 13.19 7.08 2.64
N LYS A 24 12.22 6.24 2.99
CA LYS A 24 12.26 4.81 2.63
C LYS A 24 12.24 4.64 1.11
N LEU A 25 11.38 5.39 0.44
CA LEU A 25 11.33 5.39 -1.03
C LEU A 25 12.67 5.77 -1.64
N GLN A 26 13.29 6.85 -1.16
CA GLN A 26 14.59 7.29 -1.65
C GLN A 26 15.66 6.21 -1.50
N THR A 27 15.63 5.48 -0.37
CA THR A 27 16.53 4.36 -0.13
C THR A 27 16.30 3.24 -1.15
N LEU A 28 15.05 2.88 -1.42
CA LEU A 28 14.72 1.85 -2.41
C LEU A 28 15.21 2.23 -3.81
N LEU A 29 14.97 3.48 -4.21
CA LEU A 29 15.42 3.97 -5.52
C LEU A 29 16.96 3.98 -5.63
N ARG A 30 17.64 4.36 -4.55
CA ARG A 30 19.10 4.36 -4.50
C ARG A 30 19.69 2.94 -4.60
N LEU A 31 18.96 1.94 -4.08
CA LEU A 31 19.30 0.53 -4.17
C LEU A 31 18.85 -0.10 -5.48
N GLN A 32 18.53 0.72 -6.47
CA GLN A 32 18.17 0.29 -7.83
C GLN A 32 16.82 -0.45 -7.93
N GLN A 33 15.95 -0.31 -6.93
CA GLN A 33 14.57 -0.75 -7.09
C GLN A 33 13.85 0.21 -8.02
N GLU A 34 13.07 -0.32 -8.95
CA GLU A 34 12.47 0.48 -10.00
C GLU A 34 11.07 0.96 -9.64
N PRO A 35 10.63 2.11 -10.18
CA PRO A 35 9.33 2.72 -9.86
C PRO A 35 8.13 1.84 -10.14
N ILE A 36 8.10 1.12 -11.28
CA ILE A 36 6.97 0.28 -11.64
C ILE A 36 6.81 -0.91 -10.68
N PRO A 37 7.86 -1.70 -10.39
CA PRO A 37 7.78 -2.75 -9.36
C PRO A 37 7.41 -2.22 -7.98
N ILE A 38 7.93 -1.06 -7.57
CA ILE A 38 7.56 -0.44 -6.29
C ILE A 38 6.05 -0.16 -6.27
N THR A 39 5.53 0.45 -7.32
CA THR A 39 4.11 0.78 -7.44
C THR A 39 3.24 -0.49 -7.43
N ALA A 40 3.66 -1.52 -8.16
CA ALA A 40 2.94 -2.80 -8.18
C ALA A 40 2.87 -3.42 -6.78
N ALA A 41 3.97 -3.37 -6.02
CA ALA A 41 4.01 -3.86 -4.64
C ALA A 41 3.10 -3.04 -3.73
N MET A 42 3.03 -1.73 -3.93
CA MET A 42 2.11 -0.86 -3.18
C MET A 42 0.66 -1.21 -3.46
N ILE A 43 0.31 -1.39 -4.74
CA ILE A 43 -1.04 -1.79 -5.13
C ILE A 43 -1.40 -3.12 -4.47
N GLY A 44 -0.51 -4.10 -4.54
CA GLY A 44 -0.73 -5.41 -3.91
C GLY A 44 -0.98 -5.29 -2.41
N SER A 45 -0.23 -4.45 -1.72
CA SER A 45 -0.41 -4.22 -0.28
C SER A 45 -1.78 -3.60 0.03
N TYR A 46 -2.21 -2.58 -0.72
CA TYR A 46 -3.52 -1.97 -0.49
C TYR A 46 -4.67 -2.90 -0.87
N VAL A 47 -4.48 -3.76 -1.86
CA VAL A 47 -5.46 -4.82 -2.18
C VAL A 47 -5.61 -5.76 -0.98
N ASP A 48 -4.50 -6.15 -0.34
CA ASP A 48 -4.54 -6.98 0.86
C ASP A 48 -5.31 -6.27 1.99
N LEU A 49 -5.05 -4.99 2.22
CA LEU A 49 -5.76 -4.20 3.23
C LEU A 49 -7.27 -4.18 2.94
N TYR A 50 -7.63 -3.96 1.69
CA TYR A 50 -9.03 -3.90 1.27
C TYR A 50 -9.73 -5.25 1.50
N ARG A 51 -9.09 -6.34 1.09
CA ARG A 51 -9.64 -7.69 1.22
C ARG A 51 -9.88 -8.06 2.67
N VAL A 52 -8.91 -7.80 3.55
CA VAL A 52 -9.08 -8.14 4.98
C VAL A 52 -10.10 -7.22 5.65
N LYS A 53 -10.16 -5.94 5.26
CA LYS A 53 -11.16 -5.01 5.79
C LYS A 53 -12.57 -5.41 5.36
N LEU A 54 -12.75 -5.76 4.10
CA LEU A 54 -14.03 -6.23 3.57
C LEU A 54 -14.45 -7.55 4.26
N GLY A 55 -13.48 -8.46 4.44
CA GLY A 55 -13.72 -9.71 5.17
C GLY A 55 -14.20 -9.46 6.60
N ALA A 56 -13.53 -8.54 7.30
CA ALA A 56 -13.91 -8.19 8.68
C ALA A 56 -15.34 -7.64 8.75
N ALA A 57 -15.76 -6.85 7.76
CA ALA A 57 -17.14 -6.34 7.68
C ALA A 57 -18.15 -7.48 7.53
N LYS A 58 -17.72 -8.62 7.00
CA LYS A 58 -18.54 -9.84 6.85
C LYS A 58 -18.24 -10.87 7.93
N ARG A 59 -17.55 -10.47 8.98
CA ARG A 59 -17.15 -11.33 10.11
C ARG A 59 -16.28 -12.51 9.71
N LYS A 60 -15.46 -12.32 8.67
CA LYS A 60 -14.46 -13.31 8.25
C LYS A 60 -13.10 -12.92 8.77
N SER A 61 -12.36 -13.88 9.33
CA SER A 61 -10.99 -13.68 9.78
C SER A 61 -10.03 -13.56 8.59
N TYR A 62 -8.84 -13.03 8.84
CA TYR A 62 -7.82 -12.95 7.79
C TYR A 62 -7.43 -14.34 7.24
N ASN A 63 -7.50 -15.39 8.08
CA ASN A 63 -7.25 -16.76 7.62
C ASN A 63 -8.25 -17.21 6.56
N THR A 64 -9.54 -16.89 6.78
CA THR A 64 -10.58 -17.20 5.82
C THR A 64 -10.38 -16.45 4.53
N VAL A 65 -10.05 -15.15 4.62
CA VAL A 65 -9.73 -14.32 3.44
C VAL A 65 -8.53 -14.91 2.68
N PHE A 66 -7.50 -15.33 3.40
CA PHE A 66 -6.31 -15.96 2.81
C PHE A 66 -6.69 -17.17 1.96
N LYS A 67 -7.56 -18.04 2.49
CA LYS A 67 -8.02 -19.23 1.79
C LYS A 67 -8.93 -18.88 0.61
N ASP A 68 -9.89 -17.99 0.84
CA ASP A 68 -10.89 -17.60 -0.17
C ASP A 68 -10.24 -17.03 -1.44
N PHE A 69 -9.17 -16.26 -1.29
CA PHE A 69 -8.48 -15.65 -2.43
C PHE A 69 -7.31 -16.48 -2.94
N GLY A 70 -7.09 -17.68 -2.38
CA GLY A 70 -6.07 -18.59 -2.89
C GLY A 70 -4.63 -18.14 -2.65
N TYR A 71 -4.38 -17.37 -1.61
CA TYR A 71 -3.01 -16.99 -1.24
C TYR A 71 -2.18 -18.24 -0.91
N LYS A 72 -0.89 -18.17 -1.15
CA LYS A 72 0.06 -19.25 -0.89
C LYS A 72 1.04 -18.84 0.21
N GLY A 73 1.60 -19.85 0.87
CA GLY A 73 2.63 -19.65 1.89
C GLY A 73 2.03 -19.33 3.25
N SER A 74 2.75 -18.53 4.03
CA SER A 74 2.32 -18.13 5.37
C SER A 74 1.20 -17.09 5.32
N ASP A 75 0.25 -17.19 6.23
CA ASP A 75 -0.82 -16.21 6.35
C ASP A 75 -0.41 -14.94 7.13
N TYR A 76 0.84 -14.87 7.60
CA TYR A 76 1.36 -13.71 8.33
C TYR A 76 1.16 -12.41 7.55
N ARG A 77 1.32 -12.46 6.26
CA ARG A 77 1.08 -11.33 5.35
C ARG A 77 -0.29 -10.71 5.57
N LEU A 78 -1.35 -11.52 5.67
CA LEU A 78 -2.70 -11.01 5.90
C LEU A 78 -2.96 -10.68 7.37
N LYS A 79 -2.25 -11.32 8.29
CA LYS A 79 -2.33 -10.97 9.71
C LYS A 79 -1.86 -9.53 9.92
N ARG A 80 -0.69 -9.17 9.38
CA ARG A 80 -0.17 -7.80 9.49
C ARG A 80 -1.04 -6.79 8.71
N SER A 81 -1.62 -7.23 7.58
CA SER A 81 -2.54 -6.40 6.81
C SER A 81 -3.80 -6.08 7.61
N ALA A 82 -4.33 -7.05 8.35
CA ALA A 82 -5.50 -6.84 9.19
C ALA A 82 -5.26 -5.78 10.27
N GLU A 83 -4.08 -5.78 10.89
CA GLU A 83 -3.71 -4.78 11.89
C GLU A 83 -3.69 -3.37 11.27
N THR A 84 -3.06 -3.21 10.12
CA THR A 84 -2.97 -1.93 9.43
C THR A 84 -4.34 -1.49 8.91
N ALA A 85 -5.11 -2.41 8.34
CA ALA A 85 -6.45 -2.13 7.80
C ALA A 85 -7.42 -1.64 8.87
N SER A 86 -7.19 -1.98 10.14
CA SER A 86 -8.05 -1.53 11.24
C SER A 86 -8.07 0.00 11.38
N HIS A 87 -7.07 0.70 10.84
CA HIS A 87 -6.96 2.15 10.87
C HIS A 87 -7.66 2.84 9.68
N TYR A 88 -8.26 2.07 8.79
CA TYR A 88 -8.91 2.57 7.58
C TYR A 88 -10.39 2.21 7.55
N THR A 89 -11.17 3.04 6.87
CA THR A 89 -12.51 2.66 6.39
C THR A 89 -12.38 2.11 4.97
N LEU A 90 -13.39 1.39 4.49
CA LEU A 90 -13.41 0.92 3.11
C LEU A 90 -13.33 2.09 2.10
N PRO A 91 -14.10 3.20 2.26
CA PRO A 91 -13.95 4.34 1.36
C PRO A 91 -12.54 4.94 1.34
N GLN A 92 -11.87 4.98 2.49
CA GLN A 92 -10.48 5.46 2.55
C GLN A 92 -9.54 4.55 1.74
N LEU A 93 -9.70 3.24 1.86
CA LEU A 93 -8.90 2.28 1.10
C LEU A 93 -9.19 2.39 -0.40
N GLU A 94 -10.44 2.60 -0.78
CA GLU A 94 -10.81 2.83 -2.18
C GLU A 94 -10.13 4.09 -2.73
N ALA A 95 -10.10 5.16 -1.94
CA ALA A 95 -9.41 6.39 -2.32
C ALA A 95 -7.90 6.14 -2.49
N CYS A 96 -7.29 5.37 -1.61
CA CYS A 96 -5.87 5.01 -1.72
C CYS A 96 -5.60 4.22 -3.01
N MET A 97 -6.43 3.24 -3.32
CA MET A 97 -6.27 2.45 -4.55
C MET A 97 -6.44 3.31 -5.79
N GLN A 98 -7.35 4.29 -5.77
CA GLN A 98 -7.53 5.22 -6.88
C GLN A 98 -6.27 6.08 -7.10
N ILE A 99 -5.65 6.56 -6.01
CA ILE A 99 -4.39 7.30 -6.09
C ILE A 99 -3.30 6.46 -6.77
N LEU A 100 -3.23 5.17 -6.42
CA LEU A 100 -2.22 4.27 -6.98
C LEU A 100 -2.49 3.94 -8.45
N LEU A 101 -3.75 3.82 -8.86
CA LEU A 101 -4.10 3.64 -10.26
C LEU A 101 -3.70 4.86 -11.10
N GLU A 102 -3.92 6.06 -10.56
CA GLU A 102 -3.49 7.30 -11.21
C GLU A 102 -1.96 7.37 -11.29
N LEU A 103 -1.26 6.97 -10.23
CA LEU A 103 0.19 6.93 -10.21
C LEU A 103 0.73 5.99 -11.29
N ASP A 104 0.20 4.77 -11.36
CA ASP A 104 0.62 3.78 -12.34
C ASP A 104 0.48 4.33 -13.77
N LYS A 105 -0.65 4.96 -14.05
CA LYS A 105 -0.91 5.57 -15.35
C LYS A 105 0.06 6.72 -15.64
N SER A 106 0.31 7.58 -14.65
CA SER A 106 1.21 8.72 -14.80
C SER A 106 2.66 8.30 -15.04
N LEU A 107 3.11 7.24 -14.35
CA LEU A 107 4.47 6.71 -14.55
C LEU A 107 4.70 6.23 -15.99
N LYS A 108 3.65 5.81 -16.67
CA LYS A 108 3.72 5.28 -18.03
C LYS A 108 3.55 6.34 -19.11
N SER A 109 3.04 7.53 -18.77
CA SER A 109 2.59 8.49 -19.77
C SER A 109 3.12 9.90 -19.58
N GLN A 110 3.59 10.29 -18.41
CA GLN A 110 3.96 11.68 -18.14
C GLN A 110 5.48 11.87 -18.12
N PRO A 111 5.97 13.03 -18.67
CA PRO A 111 7.39 13.33 -18.69
C PRO A 111 7.91 13.89 -17.37
N VAL A 112 7.25 13.60 -16.26
CA VAL A 112 7.65 14.05 -14.92
C VAL A 112 8.50 12.96 -14.30
N SER A 113 9.47 13.36 -13.47
CA SER A 113 10.32 12.42 -12.73
C SER A 113 9.50 11.39 -11.98
N ALA A 114 9.85 10.10 -12.11
CA ALA A 114 9.19 9.02 -11.39
C ALA A 114 9.27 9.23 -9.88
N GLN A 115 10.40 9.70 -9.38
CA GLN A 115 10.54 9.99 -7.95
C GLN A 115 9.55 11.06 -7.51
N THR A 116 9.38 12.13 -8.28
CA THR A 116 8.41 13.19 -7.96
C THR A 116 6.98 12.65 -7.95
N LEU A 117 6.62 11.84 -8.93
CA LEU A 117 5.29 11.21 -8.99
C LEU A 117 5.04 10.32 -7.79
N LEU A 118 6.02 9.50 -7.43
CA LEU A 118 5.91 8.61 -6.27
C LEU A 118 5.80 9.40 -4.97
N GLU A 119 6.65 10.41 -4.76
CA GLU A 119 6.61 11.22 -3.53
C GLU A 119 5.29 11.96 -3.39
N THR A 120 4.77 12.49 -4.50
CA THR A 120 3.46 13.14 -4.51
C THR A 120 2.35 12.14 -4.11
N ALA A 121 2.41 10.92 -4.65
CA ALA A 121 1.45 9.89 -4.31
C ALA A 121 1.51 9.51 -2.82
N LEU A 122 2.73 9.39 -2.25
CA LEU A 122 2.89 9.08 -0.83
C LEU A 122 2.22 10.14 0.05
N CYS A 123 2.39 11.41 -0.30
CA CYS A 123 1.73 12.51 0.43
C CYS A 123 0.21 12.43 0.30
N ARG A 124 -0.30 12.17 -0.90
CA ARG A 124 -1.74 12.02 -1.13
C ARG A 124 -2.32 10.84 -0.34
N LEU A 125 -1.59 9.71 -0.31
CA LEU A 125 -2.01 8.54 0.45
C LEU A 125 -2.07 8.84 1.95
N ALA A 126 -1.09 9.57 2.48
CA ALA A 126 -1.08 9.95 3.89
C ALA A 126 -2.28 10.84 4.24
N MET A 127 -2.76 11.65 3.30
CA MET A 127 -3.91 12.53 3.50
C MET A 127 -5.25 11.81 3.31
N ALA A 128 -5.26 10.72 2.54
CA ALA A 128 -6.50 10.03 2.17
C ALA A 128 -7.15 9.26 3.31
N GLY A 129 -6.38 8.88 4.33
CA GLY A 129 -6.93 8.12 5.44
C GLY A 129 -5.86 7.54 6.34
N GLY A 130 -6.25 6.51 7.09
CA GLY A 130 -5.36 5.86 8.04
C GLY A 130 -5.50 6.41 9.44
N ARG A 131 -4.48 6.17 10.26
CA ARG A 131 -4.48 6.56 11.68
C ARG A 131 -4.50 8.09 11.82
N ARG A 132 -5.29 8.52 12.77
CA ARG A 132 -5.34 9.94 13.15
C ARG A 132 -4.50 10.20 14.38
#